data_7afa2987473d676d6c0014e2f3c58683
#
_entry.id   7afa2987473d676d6c0014e2f3c58683
#
_cell.length_a   1.000
_cell.length_b   1.000
_cell.length_c   1.000
_cell.angle_alpha   90.00
_cell.angle_beta   90.00
_cell.angle_gamma   90.00
#
_symmetry.space_group_name_H-M   'P 1'
#
loop_
_entity.id
_entity.type
_entity.pdbx_description
1 polymer ?
#
loop_
_entity_poly.entity_id
_entity_poly.type
_entity_poly.pdbx_seq_one_letter_code
_entity_poly.pdbx_strand_id
1 'polypeptide(L)'
;YYVQENEGGNFTDNVVVELPFASELIHLTSVSQIMMNLDGRSLYVKLKELVEQNYYEESHEHRKDIPNRNELLSKINRLASEQLTAEGNGDFDVLMTTPIKYLAKRYSDIIPAAVVMGAKGAGKTFLYRKMTEAIEWKTFCEKLGGSFEINIEAEFLPVIATKNVTGILSTIKTCVRKTNENISCANADVTGFLDNSKKLEQAKNHETDWFAFWETLLVKTINPKWNSFEEANKNLEICQKKIVFLIDGLEDVLTMVSQNEKEQEAVKILCQDIVAQLMAKYSNLGIIIFVRKDM
;
A
#
# COMPACT_ATOMS: atom_id res chain seq x y z
N TYR A 1 -25.09 13.00 -0.99
CA TYR A 1 -26.12 12.34 -1.83
C TYR A 1 -27.43 12.33 -1.06
N TYR A 2 -28.48 12.91 -1.60
CA TYR A 2 -29.83 12.80 -1.04
C TYR A 2 -30.72 12.11 -2.06
N VAL A 3 -31.25 10.95 -1.69
CA VAL A 3 -32.33 10.29 -2.43
C VAL A 3 -33.60 10.52 -1.64
N GLN A 4 -34.56 11.22 -2.22
CA GLN A 4 -35.86 11.41 -1.60
C GLN A 4 -36.83 10.35 -2.13
N GLU A 5 -37.33 9.51 -1.24
CA GLU A 5 -38.34 8.51 -1.55
C GLU A 5 -39.73 9.11 -1.37
N ASN A 6 -40.59 9.00 -2.38
CA ASN A 6 -41.97 9.41 -2.25
C ASN A 6 -42.84 8.31 -1.60
N GLU A 7 -43.92 8.72 -0.94
CA GLU A 7 -44.93 7.80 -0.41
C GLU A 7 -45.48 6.94 -1.56
N GLY A 8 -44.94 5.76 -1.74
CA GLY A 8 -45.29 4.83 -2.82
C GLY A 8 -44.12 4.06 -3.40
N GLY A 9 -42.89 4.26 -2.89
CA GLY A 9 -41.71 3.51 -3.28
C GLY A 9 -41.12 3.86 -4.65
N ASN A 10 -41.54 4.95 -5.27
CA ASN A 10 -40.94 5.47 -6.49
C ASN A 10 -39.93 6.59 -6.17
N PHE A 11 -38.75 6.48 -6.72
CA PHE A 11 -37.74 7.53 -6.62
C PHE A 11 -38.17 8.75 -7.44
N THR A 12 -38.17 9.94 -6.81
CA THR A 12 -38.46 11.18 -7.54
C THR A 12 -37.21 11.77 -8.17
N ASP A 13 -37.39 12.53 -9.25
CA ASP A 13 -36.37 13.19 -10.05
C ASP A 13 -35.49 14.22 -9.31
N ASN A 14 -35.62 14.34 -7.99
CA ASN A 14 -34.92 15.33 -7.18
C ASN A 14 -33.68 14.75 -6.49
N VAL A 15 -32.74 14.22 -7.27
CA VAL A 15 -31.40 13.95 -6.76
C VAL A 15 -30.52 15.14 -7.07
N VAL A 16 -30.19 15.91 -6.04
CA VAL A 16 -29.21 16.99 -6.16
C VAL A 16 -27.85 16.41 -5.75
N VAL A 17 -26.92 16.38 -6.69
CA VAL A 17 -25.55 15.94 -6.45
C VAL A 17 -24.65 17.16 -6.60
N GLU A 18 -24.16 17.70 -5.48
CA GLU A 18 -23.10 18.71 -5.50
C GLU A 18 -21.74 18.00 -5.49
N LEU A 19 -20.97 18.22 -6.55
CA LEU A 19 -19.63 17.67 -6.70
C LEU A 19 -18.60 18.79 -6.58
N PRO A 20 -17.81 18.81 -5.51
CA PRO A 20 -16.78 19.83 -5.36
C PRO A 20 -15.57 19.65 -6.29
N PHE A 21 -15.36 18.45 -6.90
CA PHE A 21 -14.19 18.19 -7.76
C PHE A 21 -14.47 17.17 -8.86
N ALA A 22 -13.82 17.32 -10.02
CA ALA A 22 -13.93 16.43 -11.19
C ALA A 22 -13.53 14.96 -10.91
N SER A 23 -12.69 14.70 -9.89
CA SER A 23 -12.32 13.34 -9.48
C SER A 23 -13.48 12.51 -8.89
N GLU A 24 -14.54 13.15 -8.44
CA GLU A 24 -15.74 12.48 -7.90
C GLU A 24 -16.69 12.01 -9.01
N LEU A 25 -16.50 12.50 -10.25
CA LEU A 25 -17.26 12.06 -11.43
C LEU A 25 -17.12 10.56 -11.73
N ILE A 26 -15.96 9.97 -11.44
CA ILE A 26 -15.71 8.52 -11.64
C ILE A 26 -16.56 7.70 -10.67
N HIS A 27 -16.77 8.19 -9.46
CA HIS A 27 -17.68 7.56 -8.49
C HIS A 27 -19.15 7.65 -8.91
N LEU A 28 -19.55 8.77 -9.51
CA LEU A 28 -20.91 8.96 -10.01
C LEU A 28 -21.26 8.04 -11.17
N THR A 29 -20.32 7.75 -12.07
CA THR A 29 -20.53 6.78 -13.14
C THR A 29 -20.80 5.37 -12.62
N SER A 30 -20.16 4.99 -11.53
CA SER A 30 -20.40 3.69 -10.88
C SER A 30 -21.74 3.65 -10.14
N VAL A 31 -22.11 4.74 -9.47
CA VAL A 31 -23.40 4.89 -8.79
C VAL A 31 -24.54 4.99 -9.80
N SER A 32 -24.36 5.69 -10.92
CA SER A 32 -25.37 5.80 -11.99
C SER A 32 -25.63 4.46 -12.68
N GLN A 33 -24.63 3.57 -12.81
CA GLN A 33 -24.83 2.20 -13.30
C GLN A 33 -25.66 1.36 -12.33
N ILE A 34 -25.49 1.53 -11.04
CA ILE A 34 -26.29 0.84 -10.02
C ILE A 34 -27.74 1.38 -10.02
N MET A 35 -27.93 2.67 -10.18
CA MET A 35 -29.26 3.32 -10.19
C MET A 35 -30.00 3.14 -11.53
N MET A 36 -29.34 2.89 -12.66
CA MET A 36 -30.00 2.50 -13.91
C MET A 36 -30.76 1.18 -13.81
N ASN A 37 -30.36 0.28 -12.91
CA ASN A 37 -31.12 -0.93 -12.60
C ASN A 37 -32.38 -0.69 -11.76
N LEU A 38 -32.62 0.56 -11.30
CA LEU A 38 -33.73 1.02 -10.47
C LEU A 38 -34.68 1.96 -11.23
N ASP A 39 -34.76 1.86 -12.59
CA ASP A 39 -35.63 2.67 -13.48
C ASP A 39 -35.27 4.19 -13.55
N GLY A 40 -33.99 4.51 -13.44
CA GLY A 40 -33.47 5.88 -13.37
C GLY A 40 -33.13 6.56 -14.69
N ARG A 41 -33.93 6.42 -15.78
CA ARG A 41 -33.66 7.13 -17.06
C ARG A 41 -33.57 8.64 -16.93
N SER A 42 -34.39 9.25 -16.08
CA SER A 42 -34.39 10.69 -15.79
C SER A 42 -33.13 11.13 -15.00
N LEU A 43 -32.64 10.30 -14.09
CA LEU A 43 -31.42 10.58 -13.34
C LEU A 43 -30.17 10.59 -14.23
N TYR A 44 -30.08 9.64 -15.17
CA TYR A 44 -28.97 9.59 -16.13
C TYR A 44 -28.90 10.83 -17.02
N VAL A 45 -30.05 11.32 -17.52
CA VAL A 45 -30.12 12.52 -18.37
C VAL A 45 -29.69 13.77 -17.57
N LYS A 46 -30.17 13.96 -16.33
CA LYS A 46 -29.77 15.09 -15.48
C LYS A 46 -28.30 15.06 -15.08
N LEU A 47 -27.75 13.89 -14.76
CA LEU A 47 -26.33 13.74 -14.46
C LEU A 47 -25.47 14.03 -15.70
N LYS A 48 -25.91 13.62 -16.87
CA LYS A 48 -25.23 13.91 -18.13
C LYS A 48 -25.24 15.41 -18.45
N GLU A 49 -26.36 16.08 -18.26
CA GLU A 49 -26.49 17.53 -18.46
C GLU A 49 -25.63 18.33 -17.44
N LEU A 50 -25.61 17.92 -16.17
CA LEU A 50 -24.76 18.52 -15.13
C LEU A 50 -23.25 18.34 -15.44
N VAL A 51 -22.87 17.16 -15.90
CA VAL A 51 -21.48 16.88 -16.31
C VAL A 51 -21.11 17.71 -17.54
N GLU A 52 -22.00 17.82 -18.52
CA GLU A 52 -21.78 18.65 -19.71
C GLU A 52 -21.74 20.15 -19.37
N GLN A 53 -22.61 20.66 -18.48
CA GLN A 53 -22.59 22.05 -18.02
C GLN A 53 -21.30 22.39 -17.24
N ASN A 54 -20.93 21.60 -16.26
CA ASN A 54 -19.69 21.85 -15.50
C ASN A 54 -18.45 21.72 -16.41
N TYR A 55 -18.45 20.80 -17.35
CA TYR A 55 -17.36 20.70 -18.33
C TYR A 55 -17.27 21.91 -19.25
N TYR A 56 -18.41 22.52 -19.61
CA TYR A 56 -18.45 23.75 -20.41
C TYR A 56 -18.02 24.97 -19.62
N GLU A 57 -18.41 25.11 -18.36
CA GLU A 57 -18.02 26.26 -17.53
C GLU A 57 -16.52 26.26 -17.20
N GLU A 58 -15.94 25.12 -16.78
CA GLU A 58 -14.50 24.97 -16.57
C GLU A 58 -13.70 25.15 -17.87
N SER A 59 -14.24 24.71 -19.02
CA SER A 59 -13.53 24.82 -20.31
C SER A 59 -13.47 26.27 -20.82
N HIS A 60 -14.33 27.18 -20.38
CA HIS A 60 -14.30 28.58 -20.80
C HIS A 60 -13.33 29.45 -20.00
N GLU A 61 -13.08 29.14 -18.72
CA GLU A 61 -12.12 29.89 -17.90
C GLU A 61 -10.65 29.48 -18.15
N HIS A 62 -10.37 28.24 -18.57
CA HIS A 62 -9.01 27.70 -18.71
C HIS A 62 -8.55 27.50 -20.15
N ARG A 63 -9.18 28.10 -21.17
CA ARG A 63 -8.84 27.90 -22.60
C ARG A 63 -7.49 28.44 -23.05
N LYS A 64 -6.65 29.02 -22.19
CA LYS A 64 -5.39 29.60 -22.61
C LYS A 64 -4.20 28.62 -22.73
N ASP A 65 -4.26 27.44 -22.10
CA ASP A 65 -3.11 26.51 -22.04
C ASP A 65 -3.48 25.00 -22.11
N ILE A 66 -4.54 24.62 -22.83
CA ILE A 66 -4.76 23.17 -23.06
C ILE A 66 -3.75 22.69 -24.12
N PRO A 67 -2.81 21.80 -23.79
CA PRO A 67 -1.91 21.22 -24.77
C PRO A 67 -2.72 20.55 -25.88
N ASN A 68 -2.23 20.66 -27.12
CA ASN A 68 -2.83 20.00 -28.27
C ASN A 68 -3.23 18.56 -27.89
N ARG A 69 -4.48 18.16 -28.15
CA ARG A 69 -5.02 16.82 -27.81
C ARG A 69 -4.06 15.69 -28.20
N ASN A 70 -3.35 15.83 -29.31
CA ASN A 70 -2.38 14.84 -29.78
C ASN A 70 -1.12 14.80 -28.89
N GLU A 71 -0.68 15.93 -28.36
CA GLU A 71 0.42 15.99 -27.38
C GLU A 71 0.02 15.38 -26.05
N LEU A 72 -1.20 15.64 -25.58
CA LEU A 72 -1.74 15.04 -24.36
C LEU A 72 -1.87 13.52 -24.52
N LEU A 73 -2.43 13.04 -25.63
CA LEU A 73 -2.54 11.62 -25.93
C LEU A 73 -1.17 10.94 -26.07
N SER A 74 -0.21 11.58 -26.73
CA SER A 74 1.15 11.04 -26.83
C SER A 74 1.86 10.99 -25.47
N LYS A 75 1.64 12.00 -24.61
CA LYS A 75 2.15 12.03 -23.24
C LYS A 75 1.50 10.94 -22.37
N ILE A 76 0.17 10.76 -22.47
CA ILE A 76 -0.55 9.69 -21.77
C ILE A 76 -0.08 8.31 -22.24
N ASN A 77 0.05 8.10 -23.55
CA ASN A 77 0.52 6.82 -24.09
C ASN A 77 1.96 6.52 -23.68
N ARG A 78 2.84 7.53 -23.68
CA ARG A 78 4.20 7.37 -23.17
C ARG A 78 4.21 7.00 -21.69
N LEU A 79 3.49 7.75 -20.86
CA LEU A 79 3.38 7.48 -19.42
C LEU A 79 2.78 6.09 -19.16
N ALA A 80 1.75 5.69 -19.90
CA ALA A 80 1.16 4.36 -19.79
C ALA A 80 2.13 3.25 -20.22
N SER A 81 2.93 3.45 -21.26
CA SER A 81 3.93 2.48 -21.71
C SER A 81 5.13 2.36 -20.75
N GLU A 82 5.51 3.47 -20.10
CA GLU A 82 6.56 3.50 -19.07
C GLU A 82 6.10 2.85 -17.75
N GLN A 83 4.78 2.70 -17.53
CA GLN A 83 4.16 2.15 -16.30
C GLN A 83 3.49 0.80 -16.46
N LEU A 84 3.96 -0.03 -17.38
CA LEU A 84 3.39 -1.38 -17.59
C LEU A 84 3.45 -2.26 -16.33
N THR A 85 4.37 -1.98 -15.39
CA THR A 85 4.50 -2.69 -14.12
C THR A 85 4.77 -1.72 -12.97
N ALA A 86 4.39 -2.10 -11.75
CA ALA A 86 4.68 -1.33 -10.53
C ALA A 86 6.18 -1.19 -10.24
N GLU A 87 7.00 -2.04 -10.87
CA GLU A 87 8.46 -2.06 -10.79
C GLU A 87 9.12 -1.10 -11.81
N GLY A 88 8.35 -0.47 -12.70
CA GLY A 88 8.85 0.48 -13.72
C GLY A 88 9.58 1.68 -13.11
N ASN A 89 10.55 2.24 -13.86
CA ASN A 89 11.43 3.33 -13.40
C ASN A 89 10.77 4.72 -13.35
N GLY A 90 9.45 4.83 -13.50
CA GLY A 90 8.73 6.10 -13.43
C GLY A 90 8.79 6.71 -12.04
N ASP A 91 9.27 7.94 -11.91
CA ASP A 91 9.21 8.71 -10.66
C ASP A 91 7.83 9.38 -10.56
N PHE A 92 6.87 8.63 -10.02
CA PHE A 92 5.51 9.10 -9.81
C PHE A 92 5.25 9.28 -8.32
N ASP A 93 4.57 10.36 -7.99
CA ASP A 93 4.12 10.61 -6.63
C ASP A 93 3.04 9.59 -6.21
N VAL A 94 3.00 9.30 -4.92
CA VAL A 94 1.95 8.46 -4.35
C VAL A 94 0.65 9.23 -4.33
N LEU A 95 -0.36 8.73 -5.04
CA LEU A 95 -1.70 9.29 -4.92
C LEU A 95 -2.24 9.09 -3.50
N MET A 96 -2.59 10.20 -2.85
CA MET A 96 -3.14 10.21 -1.51
C MET A 96 -4.57 9.66 -1.49
N THR A 97 -4.73 8.34 -1.48
CA THR A 97 -6.04 7.67 -1.34
C THR A 97 -6.51 7.62 0.12
N THR A 98 -7.81 7.41 0.34
CA THR A 98 -8.37 7.28 1.69
C THR A 98 -7.68 6.21 2.55
N PRO A 99 -7.37 5.00 2.06
CA PRO A 99 -6.63 4.00 2.84
C PRO A 99 -5.23 4.48 3.24
N ILE A 100 -4.51 5.17 2.35
CA ILE A 100 -3.17 5.70 2.65
C ILE A 100 -3.24 6.82 3.69
N LYS A 101 -4.22 7.74 3.57
CA LYS A 101 -4.49 8.76 4.59
C LYS A 101 -4.77 8.14 5.95
N TYR A 102 -5.62 7.10 5.97
CA TYR A 102 -5.95 6.40 7.21
C TYR A 102 -4.70 5.73 7.83
N LEU A 103 -3.88 5.07 7.01
CA LEU A 103 -2.64 4.45 7.45
C LEU A 103 -1.69 5.49 8.09
N ALA A 104 -1.43 6.61 7.39
CA ALA A 104 -0.56 7.69 7.90
C ALA A 104 -1.11 8.29 9.20
N LYS A 105 -2.41 8.59 9.25
CA LYS A 105 -3.05 9.18 10.44
C LYS A 105 -3.05 8.22 11.64
N ARG A 106 -3.31 6.92 11.41
CA ARG A 106 -3.34 5.91 12.47
C ARG A 106 -1.99 5.73 13.14
N TYR A 107 -0.92 5.84 12.36
CA TYR A 107 0.45 5.59 12.82
C TYR A 107 1.29 6.88 12.88
N SER A 108 0.66 8.01 13.24
CA SER A 108 1.35 9.29 13.47
C SER A 108 2.27 9.26 14.69
N ASP A 109 1.82 8.57 15.76
CA ASP A 109 2.47 8.57 17.08
C ASP A 109 2.93 7.19 17.55
N ILE A 110 2.57 6.15 16.82
CA ILE A 110 2.94 4.77 17.13
C ILE A 110 3.57 4.08 15.93
N ILE A 111 4.43 3.11 16.18
CA ILE A 111 5.10 2.37 15.12
C ILE A 111 4.08 1.59 14.26
N PRO A 112 4.19 1.62 12.93
CA PRO A 112 3.25 0.92 12.06
C PRO A 112 3.29 -0.60 12.23
N ALA A 113 2.10 -1.20 12.46
CA ALA A 113 1.90 -2.63 12.37
C ALA A 113 0.56 -2.90 11.66
N ALA A 114 0.62 -3.20 10.36
CA ALA A 114 -0.55 -3.23 9.50
C ALA A 114 -0.46 -4.28 8.39
N VAL A 115 -1.63 -4.79 8.01
CA VAL A 115 -1.81 -5.59 6.79
C VAL A 115 -2.54 -4.75 5.75
N VAL A 116 -1.89 -4.51 4.62
CA VAL A 116 -2.41 -3.77 3.47
C VAL A 116 -2.96 -4.77 2.46
N MET A 117 -4.27 -4.95 2.45
CA MET A 117 -4.94 -5.91 1.59
C MET A 117 -5.50 -5.22 0.34
N GLY A 118 -5.32 -5.85 -0.83
CA GLY A 118 -5.87 -5.32 -2.08
C GLY A 118 -5.86 -6.34 -3.21
N ALA A 119 -6.71 -6.11 -4.22
CA ALA A 119 -6.74 -6.92 -5.44
C ALA A 119 -5.42 -6.84 -6.23
N LYS A 120 -5.22 -7.72 -7.20
CA LYS A 120 -4.14 -7.59 -8.17
C LYS A 120 -4.28 -6.25 -8.91
N GLY A 121 -3.17 -5.52 -9.06
CA GLY A 121 -3.19 -4.19 -9.70
C GLY A 121 -3.60 -3.02 -8.79
N ALA A 122 -3.92 -3.25 -7.50
CA ALA A 122 -4.30 -2.19 -6.55
C ALA A 122 -3.14 -1.29 -6.08
N GLY A 123 -1.94 -1.42 -6.66
CA GLY A 123 -0.80 -0.57 -6.33
C GLY A 123 -0.01 -0.96 -5.08
N LYS A 124 -0.19 -2.17 -4.53
CA LYS A 124 0.53 -2.63 -3.32
C LYS A 124 2.05 -2.60 -3.50
N THR A 125 2.56 -3.22 -4.54
CA THR A 125 3.99 -3.23 -4.87
C THR A 125 4.53 -1.84 -5.16
N PHE A 126 3.72 -0.96 -5.77
CA PHE A 126 4.06 0.45 -5.93
C PHE A 126 4.23 1.15 -4.57
N LEU A 127 3.30 0.91 -3.64
CA LEU A 127 3.37 1.48 -2.29
C LEU A 127 4.57 0.93 -1.51
N TYR A 128 4.82 -0.38 -1.57
CA TYR A 128 6.03 -1.01 -1.03
C TYR A 128 7.31 -0.35 -1.56
N ARG A 129 7.39 -0.15 -2.88
CA ARG A 129 8.52 0.52 -3.52
C ARG A 129 8.69 1.94 -2.99
N LYS A 130 7.62 2.74 -2.92
CA LYS A 130 7.67 4.13 -2.44
C LYS A 130 8.06 4.24 -0.97
N MET A 131 7.62 3.31 -0.12
CA MET A 131 8.10 3.19 1.26
C MET A 131 9.59 2.86 1.31
N THR A 132 10.05 1.90 0.51
CA THR A 132 11.46 1.52 0.41
C THR A 132 12.33 2.69 -0.11
N GLU A 133 11.84 3.48 -1.07
CA GLU A 133 12.51 4.70 -1.58
C GLU A 133 12.59 5.81 -0.52
N ALA A 134 11.61 5.89 0.35
CA ALA A 134 11.60 6.88 1.43
C ALA A 134 12.54 6.52 2.58
N ILE A 135 12.90 5.24 2.74
CA ILE A 135 13.80 4.69 3.77
C ILE A 135 13.17 4.73 5.18
N GLU A 136 12.38 5.74 5.49
CA GLU A 136 11.84 6.05 6.81
C GLU A 136 10.34 6.36 6.74
N TRP A 137 9.59 5.94 7.78
CA TRP A 137 8.15 6.16 7.88
C TRP A 137 7.76 7.63 7.82
N LYS A 138 8.43 8.47 8.59
CA LYS A 138 8.17 9.92 8.64
C LYS A 138 8.38 10.56 7.27
N THR A 139 9.52 10.29 6.66
CA THR A 139 9.86 10.78 5.30
C THR A 139 8.86 10.30 4.26
N PHE A 140 8.37 9.06 4.35
CA PHE A 140 7.32 8.56 3.49
C PHE A 140 6.02 9.37 3.66
N CYS A 141 5.57 9.58 4.89
CA CYS A 141 4.35 10.32 5.16
C CYS A 141 4.44 11.80 4.75
N GLU A 142 5.59 12.45 4.94
CA GLU A 142 5.82 13.83 4.49
C GLU A 142 5.73 13.97 2.95
N LYS A 143 6.24 13.01 2.20
CA LYS A 143 6.12 12.95 0.74
C LYS A 143 4.70 12.74 0.23
N LEU A 144 3.79 12.27 1.06
CA LEU A 144 2.38 12.14 0.68
C LEU A 144 1.67 13.50 0.54
N GLY A 145 2.29 14.62 0.96
CA GLY A 145 1.73 15.98 0.80
C GLY A 145 0.53 16.30 1.68
N GLY A 146 0.23 15.48 2.68
CA GLY A 146 -0.81 15.74 3.68
C GLY A 146 -0.30 16.58 4.85
N SER A 147 -1.17 17.33 5.52
CA SER A 147 -0.87 18.01 6.79
C SER A 147 -0.91 17.01 7.95
N PHE A 148 -0.07 15.97 7.89
CA PHE A 148 0.09 15.00 8.97
C PHE A 148 1.30 15.41 9.82
N GLU A 149 1.07 15.54 11.10
CA GLU A 149 2.16 15.63 12.06
C GLU A 149 2.58 14.21 12.43
N ILE A 150 3.75 13.78 11.96
CA ILE A 150 4.29 12.45 12.21
C ILE A 150 5.40 12.54 13.23
N ASN A 151 5.16 11.95 14.39
CA ASN A 151 6.10 12.00 15.53
C ASN A 151 6.95 10.72 15.64
N ILE A 152 6.66 9.71 14.84
CA ILE A 152 7.40 8.45 14.83
C ILE A 152 8.46 8.46 13.72
N GLU A 153 9.71 8.29 14.14
CA GLU A 153 10.85 8.01 13.28
C GLU A 153 11.14 6.51 13.34
N ALA A 154 10.99 5.82 12.22
CA ALA A 154 11.20 4.38 12.10
C ALA A 154 11.72 4.02 10.71
N GLU A 155 12.85 3.33 10.66
CA GLU A 155 13.50 2.91 9.42
C GLU A 155 12.78 1.72 8.80
N PHE A 156 12.63 1.71 7.50
CA PHE A 156 12.09 0.56 6.78
C PHE A 156 13.15 -0.50 6.55
N LEU A 157 12.78 -1.76 6.78
CA LEU A 157 13.61 -2.91 6.47
C LEU A 157 12.86 -3.90 5.56
N PRO A 158 13.17 -3.95 4.26
CA PRO A 158 12.63 -4.93 3.33
C PRO A 158 13.03 -6.36 3.72
N VAL A 159 12.04 -7.24 3.95
CA VAL A 159 12.25 -8.64 4.37
C VAL A 159 11.99 -9.62 3.22
N ILE A 160 10.89 -9.44 2.51
CA ILE A 160 10.51 -10.20 1.32
C ILE A 160 10.02 -9.19 0.28
N ALA A 161 10.34 -9.46 -0.99
CA ALA A 161 9.88 -8.69 -2.13
C ALA A 161 9.38 -9.61 -3.24
N THR A 162 8.54 -9.10 -4.14
CA THR A 162 8.09 -9.81 -5.34
C THR A 162 9.25 -10.37 -6.16
N LYS A 163 9.05 -11.48 -6.86
CA LYS A 163 10.08 -12.09 -7.72
C LYS A 163 10.53 -11.17 -8.86
N ASN A 164 9.69 -10.24 -9.29
CA ASN A 164 10.03 -9.23 -10.31
C ASN A 164 10.84 -8.05 -9.75
N VAL A 165 11.84 -8.34 -8.95
CA VAL A 165 12.65 -7.32 -8.25
C VAL A 165 13.55 -6.48 -9.15
N THR A 166 13.69 -6.78 -10.45
CA THR A 166 14.68 -6.14 -11.32
C THR A 166 14.60 -4.61 -11.28
N GLY A 167 13.38 -4.05 -11.27
CA GLY A 167 13.16 -2.60 -11.22
C GLY A 167 13.34 -1.96 -9.84
N ILE A 168 13.29 -2.74 -8.74
CA ILE A 168 13.36 -2.22 -7.37
C ILE A 168 14.58 -2.73 -6.59
N LEU A 169 15.39 -3.57 -7.20
CA LEU A 169 16.55 -4.21 -6.54
C LEU A 169 17.54 -3.19 -5.99
N SER A 170 17.87 -2.15 -6.77
CA SER A 170 18.77 -1.08 -6.34
C SER A 170 18.18 -0.29 -5.17
N THR A 171 16.88 -0.02 -5.20
CA THR A 171 16.14 0.69 -4.16
C THR A 171 16.14 -0.10 -2.84
N ILE A 172 15.85 -1.41 -2.89
CA ILE A 172 15.90 -2.29 -1.72
C ILE A 172 17.31 -2.32 -1.13
N LYS A 173 18.34 -2.53 -1.96
CA LYS A 173 19.74 -2.52 -1.51
C LYS A 173 20.15 -1.19 -0.87
N THR A 174 19.69 -0.08 -1.44
CA THR A 174 19.97 1.25 -0.88
C THR A 174 19.26 1.43 0.46
N CYS A 175 18.00 1.03 0.58
CA CYS A 175 17.23 1.07 1.81
C CYS A 175 17.95 0.29 2.92
N VAL A 176 18.27 -0.99 2.70
CA VAL A 176 18.95 -1.85 3.68
C VAL A 176 20.29 -1.26 4.11
N ARG A 177 21.06 -0.73 3.16
CA ARG A 177 22.34 -0.09 3.45
C ARG A 177 22.17 1.15 4.34
N LYS A 178 21.19 1.99 4.03
CA LYS A 178 20.86 3.18 4.83
C LYS A 178 20.36 2.82 6.21
N THR A 179 19.51 1.79 6.33
CA THR A 179 19.07 1.27 7.64
C THR A 179 20.26 0.83 8.49
N ASN A 180 21.25 0.11 7.91
CA ASN A 180 22.48 -0.24 8.63
C ASN A 180 23.35 0.97 9.00
N GLU A 181 23.39 2.01 8.17
CA GLU A 181 24.11 3.26 8.48
C GLU A 181 23.42 4.02 9.62
N ASN A 182 22.08 4.08 9.61
CA ASN A 182 21.29 4.85 10.57
C ASN A 182 21.10 4.13 11.91
N ILE A 183 21.20 2.80 11.93
CA ILE A 183 21.00 1.94 13.10
C ILE A 183 22.29 1.16 13.37
N SER A 184 23.11 1.66 14.28
CA SER A 184 24.43 1.09 14.57
C SER A 184 24.41 -0.37 15.06
N CYS A 185 23.31 -0.82 15.64
CA CYS A 185 23.13 -2.20 16.10
C CYS A 185 22.54 -3.13 15.02
N ALA A 186 22.08 -2.60 13.88
CA ALA A 186 21.65 -3.40 12.74
C ALA A 186 22.86 -3.93 11.94
N ASN A 187 22.69 -5.12 11.37
CA ASN A 187 23.67 -5.75 10.49
C ASN A 187 22.94 -6.59 9.44
N ALA A 188 21.98 -5.95 8.76
CA ALA A 188 21.14 -6.57 7.75
C ALA A 188 21.96 -6.87 6.48
N ASP A 189 21.77 -8.06 5.92
CA ASP A 189 22.34 -8.40 4.61
C ASP A 189 21.58 -7.65 3.50
N VAL A 190 22.33 -6.94 2.68
CA VAL A 190 21.82 -6.16 1.54
C VAL A 190 21.06 -7.03 0.51
N THR A 191 21.34 -8.33 0.48
CA THR A 191 20.68 -9.31 -0.39
C THR A 191 19.79 -10.29 0.37
N GLY A 192 19.69 -10.17 1.68
CA GLY A 192 19.01 -11.09 2.58
C GLY A 192 17.54 -11.33 2.23
N PHE A 193 16.85 -10.34 1.64
CA PHE A 193 15.47 -10.48 1.17
C PHE A 193 15.30 -11.59 0.10
N LEU A 194 16.31 -11.84 -0.74
CA LEU A 194 16.30 -12.93 -1.72
C LEU A 194 16.42 -14.30 -1.03
N ASP A 195 17.25 -14.38 -0.01
CA ASP A 195 17.42 -15.61 0.78
C ASP A 195 16.23 -15.88 1.68
N ASN A 196 15.56 -14.84 2.18
CA ASN A 196 14.34 -14.97 2.96
C ASN A 196 13.20 -15.58 2.14
N SER A 197 13.05 -15.20 0.87
CA SER A 197 12.09 -15.82 -0.03
C SER A 197 12.39 -17.31 -0.26
N LYS A 198 13.67 -17.69 -0.39
CA LYS A 198 14.09 -19.10 -0.50
C LYS A 198 13.85 -19.88 0.78
N LYS A 199 14.12 -19.29 1.96
CA LYS A 199 13.84 -19.91 3.27
C LYS A 199 12.33 -20.19 3.42
N LEU A 200 11.49 -19.24 3.04
CA LEU A 200 10.04 -19.42 3.04
C LEU A 200 9.60 -20.54 2.09
N GLU A 201 10.17 -20.58 0.88
CA GLU A 201 9.90 -21.65 -0.09
C GLU A 201 10.32 -23.03 0.41
N GLN A 202 11.41 -23.13 1.16
CA GLN A 202 11.83 -24.37 1.81
C GLN A 202 10.90 -24.76 2.96
N ALA A 203 10.55 -23.79 3.83
CA ALA A 203 9.74 -24.02 5.02
C ALA A 203 8.34 -24.56 4.67
N LYS A 204 7.70 -24.09 3.59
CA LYS A 204 6.36 -24.59 3.18
C LYS A 204 6.32 -26.08 2.82
N ASN A 205 7.47 -26.68 2.49
CA ASN A 205 7.57 -28.09 2.11
C ASN A 205 7.77 -29.02 3.33
N HIS A 206 7.93 -28.46 4.53
CA HIS A 206 8.16 -29.19 5.76
C HIS A 206 7.04 -28.93 6.79
N GLU A 207 7.06 -29.71 7.87
CA GLU A 207 6.30 -29.33 9.07
C GLU A 207 7.07 -28.20 9.77
N THR A 208 6.43 -27.03 9.86
CA THR A 208 7.07 -25.79 10.32
C THR A 208 6.24 -25.17 11.42
N ASP A 209 6.87 -24.86 12.54
CA ASP A 209 6.30 -23.90 13.50
C ASP A 209 6.38 -22.50 12.86
N TRP A 210 5.28 -22.06 12.29
CA TRP A 210 5.21 -20.81 11.55
C TRP A 210 5.45 -19.58 12.40
N PHE A 211 5.10 -19.63 13.69
CA PHE A 211 5.38 -18.51 14.58
C PHE A 211 6.90 -18.36 14.82
N ALA A 212 7.56 -19.44 15.21
CA ALA A 212 9.01 -19.46 15.41
C ALA A 212 9.78 -19.16 14.11
N PHE A 213 9.26 -19.63 12.97
CA PHE A 213 9.82 -19.31 11.64
C PHE A 213 9.79 -17.81 11.35
N TRP A 214 8.62 -17.16 11.49
CA TRP A 214 8.50 -15.73 11.22
C TRP A 214 9.30 -14.89 12.18
N GLU A 215 9.26 -15.19 13.49
CA GLU A 215 10.09 -14.49 14.47
C GLU A 215 11.57 -14.58 14.09
N THR A 216 12.06 -15.79 13.83
CA THR A 216 13.46 -16.03 13.44
C THR A 216 13.80 -15.28 12.15
N LEU A 217 12.96 -15.36 11.12
CA LEU A 217 13.20 -14.69 9.84
C LEU A 217 13.32 -13.17 10.00
N LEU A 218 12.37 -12.56 10.71
CA LEU A 218 12.31 -11.10 10.92
C LEU A 218 13.50 -10.62 11.74
N VAL A 219 13.77 -11.28 12.86
CA VAL A 219 14.85 -10.90 13.77
C VAL A 219 16.23 -11.07 13.12
N LYS A 220 16.47 -12.20 12.44
CA LYS A 220 17.72 -12.46 11.72
C LYS A 220 17.92 -11.51 10.53
N THR A 221 16.84 -10.95 9.98
CA THR A 221 16.94 -9.92 8.93
C THR A 221 17.52 -8.62 9.47
N ILE A 222 17.26 -8.25 10.73
CA ILE A 222 17.89 -7.06 11.35
C ILE A 222 19.36 -7.36 11.65
N ASN A 223 19.59 -8.43 12.40
CA ASN A 223 20.94 -8.84 12.81
C ASN A 223 21.02 -10.36 12.96
N PRO A 224 21.90 -11.04 12.23
CA PRO A 224 22.04 -12.50 12.28
C PRO A 224 22.34 -13.09 13.65
N LYS A 225 22.82 -12.26 14.61
CA LYS A 225 23.18 -12.69 15.97
C LYS A 225 21.98 -12.73 16.91
N TRP A 226 20.88 -12.00 16.61
CA TRP A 226 19.72 -11.92 17.48
C TRP A 226 18.77 -13.11 17.28
N ASN A 227 18.04 -13.50 18.33
CA ASN A 227 17.29 -14.75 18.35
C ASN A 227 15.80 -14.59 18.68
N SER A 228 15.36 -13.43 19.18
CA SER A 228 13.95 -13.17 19.52
C SER A 228 13.57 -11.71 19.32
N PHE A 229 12.26 -11.45 19.19
CA PHE A 229 11.74 -10.09 19.16
C PHE A 229 12.08 -9.31 20.43
N GLU A 230 12.11 -9.97 21.59
CA GLU A 230 12.47 -9.31 22.85
C GLU A 230 13.91 -8.81 22.82
N GLU A 231 14.84 -9.65 22.37
CA GLU A 231 16.25 -9.27 22.21
C GLU A 231 16.42 -8.14 21.18
N ALA A 232 15.73 -8.23 20.05
CA ALA A 232 15.75 -7.21 19.01
C ALA A 232 15.19 -5.87 19.51
N ASN A 233 14.02 -5.89 20.16
CA ASN A 233 13.41 -4.68 20.72
C ASN A 233 14.30 -4.01 21.75
N LYS A 234 14.91 -4.77 22.66
CA LYS A 234 15.82 -4.25 23.67
C LYS A 234 17.08 -3.61 23.06
N ASN A 235 17.67 -4.23 22.06
CA ASN A 235 18.84 -3.65 21.37
C ASN A 235 18.48 -2.37 20.62
N LEU A 236 17.32 -2.33 19.96
CA LEU A 236 16.81 -1.13 19.29
C LEU A 236 16.49 -0.01 20.29
N GLU A 237 15.94 -0.35 21.45
CA GLU A 237 15.69 0.61 22.54
C GLU A 237 16.99 1.26 23.02
N ILE A 238 18.04 0.47 23.24
CA ILE A 238 19.38 0.97 23.61
C ILE A 238 19.93 1.93 22.55
N CYS A 239 19.71 1.64 21.26
CA CYS A 239 20.11 2.49 20.15
C CYS A 239 19.15 3.68 19.93
N GLN A 240 18.03 3.76 20.63
CA GLN A 240 16.94 4.73 20.41
C GLN A 240 16.43 4.73 18.98
N LYS A 241 16.28 3.54 18.38
CA LYS A 241 15.89 3.34 16.99
C LYS A 241 14.67 2.43 16.87
N LYS A 242 13.98 2.55 15.77
CA LYS A 242 12.78 1.73 15.45
C LYS A 242 12.89 1.20 14.04
N ILE A 243 12.41 -0.03 13.84
CA ILE A 243 12.39 -0.70 12.52
C ILE A 243 10.96 -1.10 12.17
N VAL A 244 10.56 -0.85 10.93
CA VAL A 244 9.33 -1.35 10.31
C VAL A 244 9.70 -2.34 9.21
N PHE A 245 9.39 -3.60 9.42
CA PHE A 245 9.54 -4.64 8.40
C PHE A 245 8.60 -4.41 7.23
N LEU A 246 9.09 -4.55 6.01
CA LEU A 246 8.28 -4.51 4.79
C LEU A 246 8.25 -5.88 4.12
N ILE A 247 7.04 -6.41 3.88
CA ILE A 247 6.81 -7.69 3.22
C ILE A 247 5.86 -7.50 2.04
N ASP A 248 6.30 -7.84 0.83
CA ASP A 248 5.49 -7.88 -0.40
C ASP A 248 5.82 -9.13 -1.21
N GLY A 249 4.91 -9.59 -2.07
CA GLY A 249 5.12 -10.72 -2.96
C GLY A 249 5.04 -12.08 -2.28
N LEU A 250 4.32 -12.24 -1.19
CA LEU A 250 4.07 -13.54 -0.56
C LEU A 250 3.42 -14.52 -1.52
N GLU A 251 2.56 -14.04 -2.42
CA GLU A 251 1.90 -14.82 -3.47
C GLU A 251 2.86 -15.45 -4.48
N ASP A 252 4.06 -14.92 -4.61
CA ASP A 252 5.10 -15.47 -5.50
C ASP A 252 5.77 -16.72 -4.92
N VAL A 253 5.66 -16.90 -3.60
CA VAL A 253 6.25 -18.03 -2.85
C VAL A 253 5.15 -18.96 -2.36
N LEU A 254 4.13 -18.41 -1.71
CA LEU A 254 2.96 -19.15 -1.21
C LEU A 254 1.87 -19.10 -2.29
N THR A 255 1.99 -20.00 -3.27
CA THR A 255 1.14 -19.97 -4.49
C THR A 255 -0.16 -20.75 -4.36
N MET A 256 -0.30 -21.55 -3.31
CA MET A 256 -1.42 -22.46 -3.09
C MET A 256 -2.21 -22.14 -1.83
N VAL A 257 -2.13 -20.91 -1.32
CA VAL A 257 -2.77 -20.50 -0.05
C VAL A 257 -4.25 -20.88 0.00
N SER A 258 -5.02 -20.71 -1.09
CA SER A 258 -6.44 -21.07 -1.13
C SER A 258 -6.72 -22.59 -1.06
N GLN A 259 -5.72 -23.45 -1.22
CA GLN A 259 -5.85 -24.91 -1.34
C GLN A 259 -4.92 -25.69 -0.38
N ASN A 260 -3.97 -25.03 0.25
CA ASN A 260 -2.95 -25.65 1.09
C ASN A 260 -3.03 -25.10 2.52
N GLU A 261 -3.44 -25.92 3.46
CA GLU A 261 -3.62 -25.55 4.88
C GLU A 261 -2.32 -25.00 5.51
N LYS A 262 -1.15 -25.53 5.15
CA LYS A 262 0.15 -25.06 5.65
C LYS A 262 0.47 -23.65 5.18
N GLU A 263 0.19 -23.35 3.91
CA GLU A 263 0.38 -22.00 3.38
C GLU A 263 -0.64 -21.01 3.96
N GLN A 264 -1.88 -21.46 4.20
CA GLN A 264 -2.90 -20.66 4.91
C GLN A 264 -2.45 -20.33 6.33
N GLU A 265 -1.96 -21.34 7.05
CA GLU A 265 -1.45 -21.17 8.41
C GLU A 265 -0.27 -20.20 8.45
N ALA A 266 0.67 -20.33 7.51
CA ALA A 266 1.81 -19.41 7.40
C ALA A 266 1.37 -17.95 7.26
N VAL A 267 0.43 -17.66 6.34
CA VAL A 267 -0.11 -16.31 6.13
C VAL A 267 -0.93 -15.84 7.33
N LYS A 268 -1.77 -16.71 7.90
CA LYS A 268 -2.60 -16.39 9.06
C LYS A 268 -1.73 -16.00 10.26
N ILE A 269 -0.73 -16.81 10.60
CA ILE A 269 0.16 -16.54 11.74
C ILE A 269 0.92 -15.24 11.49
N LEU A 270 1.43 -14.99 10.29
CA LEU A 270 2.10 -13.74 9.97
C LEU A 270 1.17 -12.53 10.13
N CYS A 271 -0.01 -12.57 9.50
CA CYS A 271 -0.91 -11.41 9.42
C CYS A 271 -1.72 -11.17 10.70
N GLN A 272 -1.91 -12.17 11.53
CA GLN A 272 -2.69 -12.06 12.77
C GLN A 272 -1.78 -12.10 13.99
N ASP A 273 -1.06 -13.19 14.22
CA ASP A 273 -0.37 -13.42 15.48
C ASP A 273 0.91 -12.57 15.59
N ILE A 274 1.73 -12.54 14.54
CA ILE A 274 2.96 -11.70 14.54
C ILE A 274 2.60 -10.22 14.58
N VAL A 275 1.65 -9.75 13.78
CA VAL A 275 1.22 -8.34 13.81
C VAL A 275 0.66 -7.97 15.19
N ALA A 276 -0.21 -8.81 15.77
CA ALA A 276 -0.77 -8.57 17.09
C ALA A 276 0.29 -8.53 18.19
N GLN A 277 1.27 -9.45 18.12
CA GLN A 277 2.37 -9.49 19.09
C GLN A 277 3.26 -8.24 18.99
N LEU A 278 3.64 -7.83 17.77
CA LEU A 278 4.44 -6.62 17.57
C LEU A 278 3.71 -5.39 18.12
N MET A 279 2.41 -5.24 17.81
CA MET A 279 1.60 -4.13 18.33
C MET A 279 1.47 -4.12 19.85
N ALA A 280 1.32 -5.29 20.47
CA ALA A 280 1.00 -5.38 21.91
C ALA A 280 2.23 -5.27 22.81
N LYS A 281 3.41 -5.74 22.35
CA LYS A 281 4.57 -5.97 23.22
C LYS A 281 5.79 -5.13 22.88
N TYR A 282 5.96 -4.65 21.64
CA TYR A 282 7.21 -4.07 21.20
C TYR A 282 7.03 -2.65 20.63
N SER A 283 7.70 -1.70 21.25
CA SER A 283 7.63 -0.28 20.89
C SER A 283 8.62 0.13 19.79
N ASN A 284 9.58 -0.75 19.46
CA ASN A 284 10.65 -0.46 18.50
C ASN A 284 10.62 -1.36 17.26
N LEU A 285 9.63 -2.27 17.19
CA LEU A 285 9.43 -3.18 16.07
C LEU A 285 8.03 -3.00 15.47
N GLY A 286 7.96 -2.71 14.20
CA GLY A 286 6.73 -2.62 13.43
C GLY A 286 6.77 -3.48 12.18
N ILE A 287 5.65 -3.57 11.47
CA ILE A 287 5.53 -4.37 10.24
C ILE A 287 4.45 -3.82 9.33
N ILE A 288 4.70 -3.79 8.03
CA ILE A 288 3.69 -3.56 7.01
C ILE A 288 3.75 -4.71 6.01
N ILE A 289 2.63 -5.43 5.89
CA ILE A 289 2.51 -6.61 5.03
C ILE A 289 1.54 -6.30 3.90
N PHE A 290 1.97 -6.50 2.67
CA PHE A 290 1.15 -6.33 1.48
C PHE A 290 0.63 -7.70 1.03
N VAL A 291 -0.70 -7.89 1.07
CA VAL A 291 -1.34 -9.18 0.78
C VAL A 291 -2.38 -9.02 -0.32
N ARG A 292 -2.47 -10.01 -1.19
CA ARG A 292 -3.54 -10.07 -2.18
C ARG A 292 -4.83 -10.59 -1.52
N LYS A 293 -5.97 -10.01 -1.91
CA LYS A 293 -7.29 -10.38 -1.36
C LYS A 293 -7.71 -11.81 -1.76
N ASP A 294 -7.16 -12.32 -2.83
CA ASP A 294 -7.48 -13.63 -3.44
C ASP A 294 -6.50 -14.76 -3.07
N MET A 295 -5.63 -14.51 -2.08
CA MET A 295 -4.77 -15.53 -1.46
C MET A 295 -5.54 -16.41 -0.48
#